data_5f538388ae152dbddec5002a0b8f006e
#
_entry.id   5f538388ae152dbddec5002a0b8f006e
#
_cell.length_a   1.000
_cell.length_b   1.000
_cell.length_c   1.000
_cell.angle_alpha   90.00
_cell.angle_beta   90.00
_cell.angle_gamma   90.00
#
_symmetry.space_group_name_H-M   'P 1'
#
loop_
_entity.id
_entity.type
_entity.pdbx_description
1 polymer ?
#
loop_
_entity_poly.entity_id
_entity_poly.type
_entity_poly.pdbx_seq_one_letter_code
_entity_poly.pdbx_strand_id
1 'polypeptide(L)'
;MKIAILGSGGREHALTVSISKSSKIEKIYCIPGNAGTYEIAINIDLDINDFDNLYNFLNENKIDLVVVGPEQPLVNGIVDYLEKFNIKVFGPNKIASQLEGSKIFTKKLCEEYNIPTAKFGILKNKIDAKRFLENSKYPNVIKADNLASGKGVYICNNEEESNMAIEEIFNGKFGVAKNILIEEFLEGEEMSYFIISDGKTIKNFDTAQDHKRVLEGDKGKNTGGMGAYSPSRLINSQLEEKILKKIIQPTLLGLSKLGTNYKGFLYAGLMIVKDEPYLIEYNVRMGDPECQTILPKLQTNLTDILLACCDQTLDKIEINWSDKKSICIVMCSKGYPDEFEKNIEIENLDNIKLDINENLFHAGTTKKDNKIYATGGRVLNFVSISDNFTIAKKNIIKNLNKLNWTGGFYRKDIGYKVID
;
A
#
# COMPACT_ATOMS: atom_id res chain seq x y z
N MET A 1 -24.75 -8.30 -7.46
CA MET A 1 -24.30 -8.13 -6.07
C MET A 1 -23.89 -6.69 -5.80
N LYS A 2 -24.02 -6.29 -4.53
CA LYS A 2 -23.64 -4.95 -4.06
C LYS A 2 -22.36 -5.03 -3.25
N ILE A 3 -21.39 -4.20 -3.57
CA ILE A 3 -20.07 -4.19 -2.91
C ILE A 3 -19.81 -2.83 -2.27
N ALA A 4 -19.25 -2.80 -1.07
CA ALA A 4 -18.71 -1.61 -0.44
C ALA A 4 -17.17 -1.66 -0.43
N ILE A 5 -16.53 -0.59 -0.89
CA ILE A 5 -15.08 -0.41 -0.87
C ILE A 5 -14.77 0.70 0.13
N LEU A 6 -14.04 0.37 1.19
CA LEU A 6 -13.67 1.33 2.22
C LEU A 6 -12.39 2.05 1.85
N GLY A 7 -12.41 3.38 1.92
CA GLY A 7 -11.28 4.26 1.64
C GLY A 7 -11.52 5.25 0.49
N SER A 8 -10.56 6.13 0.27
CA SER A 8 -10.66 7.25 -0.69
C SER A 8 -9.39 7.47 -1.53
N GLY A 9 -8.39 6.61 -1.41
CA GLY A 9 -7.10 6.75 -2.10
C GLY A 9 -7.13 6.29 -3.56
N GLY A 10 -5.99 6.40 -4.22
CA GLY A 10 -5.77 5.88 -5.57
C GLY A 10 -5.92 4.36 -5.64
N ARG A 11 -5.52 3.67 -4.59
CA ARG A 11 -5.72 2.24 -4.40
C ARG A 11 -7.20 1.87 -4.44
N GLU A 12 -8.05 2.56 -3.69
CA GLU A 12 -9.48 2.28 -3.67
C GLU A 12 -10.14 2.58 -5.00
N HIS A 13 -9.70 3.63 -5.69
CA HIS A 13 -10.19 3.89 -7.05
C HIS A 13 -9.77 2.78 -8.04
N ALA A 14 -8.53 2.28 -7.97
CA ALA A 14 -8.07 1.18 -8.81
C ALA A 14 -8.83 -0.12 -8.51
N LEU A 15 -9.11 -0.42 -7.24
CA LEU A 15 -9.96 -1.54 -6.81
C LEU A 15 -11.38 -1.38 -7.39
N THR A 16 -11.97 -0.18 -7.29
CA THR A 16 -13.30 0.12 -7.82
C THR A 16 -13.40 -0.12 -9.31
N VAL A 17 -12.44 0.40 -10.09
CA VAL A 17 -12.36 0.19 -11.55
C VAL A 17 -12.19 -1.30 -11.88
N SER A 18 -11.37 -2.02 -11.13
CA SER A 18 -11.15 -3.45 -11.39
C SER A 18 -12.39 -4.30 -11.06
N ILE A 19 -13.08 -4.00 -9.96
CA ILE A 19 -14.30 -4.67 -9.52
C ILE A 19 -15.47 -4.37 -10.48
N SER A 20 -15.59 -3.14 -10.97
CA SER A 20 -16.69 -2.74 -11.86
C SER A 20 -16.72 -3.46 -13.21
N LYS A 21 -15.60 -4.10 -13.61
CA LYS A 21 -15.52 -4.92 -14.83
C LYS A 21 -16.32 -6.23 -14.75
N SER A 22 -16.75 -6.64 -13.55
CA SER A 22 -17.48 -7.88 -13.35
C SER A 22 -18.96 -7.72 -13.66
N SER A 23 -19.51 -8.59 -14.51
CA SER A 23 -20.96 -8.64 -14.79
C SER A 23 -21.80 -9.05 -13.58
N LYS A 24 -21.19 -9.57 -12.51
CA LYS A 24 -21.87 -9.91 -11.25
C LYS A 24 -22.23 -8.68 -10.42
N ILE A 25 -21.64 -7.52 -10.73
CA ILE A 25 -21.81 -6.31 -9.95
C ILE A 25 -23.06 -5.55 -10.39
N GLU A 26 -23.95 -5.34 -9.44
CA GLU A 26 -25.14 -4.49 -9.59
C GLU A 26 -24.83 -3.06 -9.17
N LYS A 27 -24.10 -2.90 -8.04
CA LYS A 27 -23.81 -1.59 -7.46
C LYS A 27 -22.53 -1.63 -6.64
N ILE A 28 -21.76 -0.54 -6.72
CA ILE A 28 -20.58 -0.30 -5.90
C ILE A 28 -20.79 0.94 -5.05
N TYR A 29 -20.46 0.85 -3.78
CA TYR A 29 -20.37 1.97 -2.86
C TYR A 29 -18.91 2.19 -2.47
N CYS A 30 -18.42 3.45 -2.51
CA CYS A 30 -17.11 3.83 -2.01
C CYS A 30 -17.28 4.70 -0.76
N ILE A 31 -16.59 4.36 0.32
CA ILE A 31 -16.77 5.00 1.63
C ILE A 31 -15.42 5.49 2.16
N PRO A 32 -15.15 6.79 2.18
CA PRO A 32 -15.96 7.87 1.62
C PRO A 32 -15.83 8.02 0.09
N GLY A 33 -14.83 7.41 -0.57
CA GLY A 33 -14.55 7.56 -2.00
C GLY A 33 -13.85 8.89 -2.34
N ASN A 34 -13.69 9.16 -3.63
CA ASN A 34 -13.06 10.39 -4.16
C ASN A 34 -13.74 10.85 -5.46
N ALA A 35 -13.20 11.88 -6.11
CA ALA A 35 -13.77 12.41 -7.34
C ALA A 35 -13.83 11.38 -8.49
N GLY A 36 -12.86 10.46 -8.58
CA GLY A 36 -12.84 9.45 -9.64
C GLY A 36 -13.81 8.29 -9.36
N THR A 37 -13.97 7.88 -8.10
CA THR A 37 -14.94 6.83 -7.74
C THR A 37 -16.37 7.30 -7.93
N TYR A 38 -16.62 8.62 -7.86
CA TYR A 38 -17.95 9.21 -8.11
C TYR A 38 -18.50 8.88 -9.51
N GLU A 39 -17.64 8.66 -10.49
CA GLU A 39 -18.06 8.37 -11.87
C GLU A 39 -18.54 6.92 -12.08
N ILE A 40 -18.10 5.99 -11.21
CA ILE A 40 -18.33 4.53 -11.37
C ILE A 40 -18.97 3.85 -10.17
N ALA A 41 -19.14 4.59 -9.08
CA ALA A 41 -19.69 4.10 -7.81
C ALA A 41 -20.52 5.20 -7.14
N ILE A 42 -21.18 4.83 -6.05
CA ILE A 42 -21.87 5.79 -5.17
C ILE A 42 -20.93 6.08 -3.99
N ASN A 43 -20.48 7.33 -3.88
CA ASN A 43 -19.70 7.76 -2.74
C ASN A 43 -20.62 8.05 -1.54
N ILE A 44 -20.23 7.55 -0.36
CA ILE A 44 -20.98 7.72 0.89
C ILE A 44 -20.07 8.35 1.93
N ASP A 45 -20.40 9.54 2.35
CA ASP A 45 -19.62 10.28 3.36
C ASP A 45 -19.87 9.73 4.77
N LEU A 46 -19.12 8.68 5.13
CA LEU A 46 -19.11 8.07 6.45
C LEU A 46 -17.66 7.85 6.93
N ASP A 47 -17.46 7.98 8.24
CA ASP A 47 -16.20 7.58 8.86
C ASP A 47 -16.10 6.05 8.91
N ILE A 48 -15.12 5.50 8.20
CA ILE A 48 -14.86 4.05 8.16
C ILE A 48 -14.34 3.47 9.47
N ASN A 49 -14.02 4.31 10.46
CA ASN A 49 -13.65 3.89 11.81
C ASN A 49 -14.83 3.92 12.78
N ASP A 50 -15.97 4.51 12.41
CA ASP A 50 -17.23 4.39 13.12
C ASP A 50 -17.96 3.12 12.66
N PHE A 51 -17.61 1.99 13.30
CA PHE A 51 -18.08 0.68 12.88
C PHE A 51 -19.59 0.50 13.03
N ASP A 52 -20.22 1.16 14.00
CA ASP A 52 -21.67 1.07 14.23
C ASP A 52 -22.46 1.76 13.09
N ASN A 53 -22.10 3.00 12.76
CA ASN A 53 -22.71 3.71 11.65
C ASN A 53 -22.42 3.05 10.29
N LEU A 54 -21.21 2.55 10.12
CA LEU A 54 -20.85 1.78 8.92
C LEU A 54 -21.70 0.51 8.80
N TYR A 55 -21.83 -0.27 9.87
CA TYR A 55 -22.67 -1.48 9.88
C TYR A 55 -24.11 -1.18 9.53
N ASN A 56 -24.70 -0.14 10.11
CA ASN A 56 -26.09 0.25 9.82
C ASN A 56 -26.28 0.51 8.32
N PHE A 57 -25.36 1.30 7.72
CA PHE A 57 -25.38 1.57 6.29
C PHE A 57 -25.25 0.29 5.45
N LEU A 58 -24.30 -0.60 5.79
CA LEU A 58 -24.06 -1.85 5.07
C LEU A 58 -25.29 -2.79 5.12
N ASN A 59 -25.91 -2.89 6.28
CA ASN A 59 -27.08 -3.73 6.51
C ASN A 59 -28.33 -3.19 5.78
N GLU A 60 -28.62 -1.91 5.89
CA GLU A 60 -29.75 -1.25 5.21
C GLU A 60 -29.66 -1.39 3.68
N ASN A 61 -28.45 -1.25 3.13
CA ASN A 61 -28.22 -1.36 1.70
C ASN A 61 -28.02 -2.81 1.21
N LYS A 62 -28.01 -3.82 2.13
CA LYS A 62 -27.82 -5.24 1.84
C LYS A 62 -26.54 -5.48 1.05
N ILE A 63 -25.41 -5.05 1.62
CA ILE A 63 -24.10 -5.21 1.01
C ILE A 63 -23.68 -6.68 1.08
N ASP A 64 -23.30 -7.26 -0.06
CA ASP A 64 -22.89 -8.66 -0.17
C ASP A 64 -21.41 -8.88 0.18
N LEU A 65 -20.56 -7.88 -0.06
CA LEU A 65 -19.13 -7.95 0.18
C LEU A 65 -18.57 -6.58 0.54
N VAL A 66 -17.74 -6.53 1.59
CA VAL A 66 -16.95 -5.36 1.96
C VAL A 66 -15.49 -5.60 1.61
N VAL A 67 -14.85 -4.64 0.92
CA VAL A 67 -13.42 -4.65 0.59
C VAL A 67 -12.74 -3.52 1.36
N VAL A 68 -11.81 -3.86 2.24
CA VAL A 68 -11.14 -2.86 3.07
C VAL A 68 -9.84 -2.43 2.39
N GLY A 69 -9.77 -1.15 1.99
CA GLY A 69 -8.60 -0.58 1.34
C GLY A 69 -7.50 -0.15 2.33
N PRO A 70 -7.77 0.74 3.31
CA PRO A 70 -6.75 1.26 4.21
C PRO A 70 -6.49 0.35 5.42
N GLU A 71 -5.33 0.52 6.02
CA GLU A 71 -4.84 -0.30 7.14
C GLU A 71 -5.54 0.01 8.47
N GLN A 72 -5.92 1.26 8.72
CA GLN A 72 -6.42 1.66 10.05
C GLN A 72 -7.68 0.88 10.49
N PRO A 73 -8.74 0.73 9.67
CA PRO A 73 -9.88 -0.09 10.04
C PRO A 73 -9.53 -1.55 10.28
N LEU A 74 -8.60 -2.12 9.50
CA LEU A 74 -8.13 -3.50 9.67
C LEU A 74 -7.47 -3.71 11.02
N VAL A 75 -6.54 -2.83 11.39
CA VAL A 75 -5.84 -2.86 12.69
C VAL A 75 -6.81 -2.64 13.85
N ASN A 76 -7.84 -1.82 13.66
CA ASN A 76 -8.90 -1.60 14.65
C ASN A 76 -9.86 -2.79 14.78
N GLY A 77 -9.89 -3.73 13.79
CA GLY A 77 -10.67 -4.95 13.85
C GLY A 77 -12.02 -4.90 13.16
N ILE A 78 -12.14 -4.12 12.08
CA ILE A 78 -13.39 -4.02 11.28
C ILE A 78 -13.86 -5.38 10.77
N VAL A 79 -12.94 -6.28 10.39
CA VAL A 79 -13.28 -7.63 9.90
C VAL A 79 -13.96 -8.43 10.99
N ASP A 80 -13.33 -8.48 12.18
CA ASP A 80 -13.89 -9.19 13.36
C ASP A 80 -15.24 -8.61 13.79
N TYR A 81 -15.40 -7.29 13.63
CA TYR A 81 -16.65 -6.62 13.98
C TYR A 81 -17.77 -6.99 13.02
N LEU A 82 -17.58 -6.86 11.70
CA LEU A 82 -18.60 -7.09 10.69
C LEU A 82 -18.96 -8.58 10.53
N GLU A 83 -18.01 -9.49 10.69
CA GLU A 83 -18.25 -10.95 10.61
C GLU A 83 -19.21 -11.44 11.70
N LYS A 84 -19.32 -10.77 12.86
CA LYS A 84 -20.32 -11.06 13.89
C LYS A 84 -21.77 -10.94 13.39
N PHE A 85 -21.97 -10.11 12.38
CA PHE A 85 -23.27 -9.85 11.75
C PHE A 85 -23.42 -10.60 10.41
N ASN A 86 -22.55 -11.58 10.13
CA ASN A 86 -22.53 -12.35 8.89
C ASN A 86 -22.31 -11.51 7.62
N ILE A 87 -21.69 -10.33 7.73
CA ILE A 87 -21.26 -9.54 6.57
C ILE A 87 -19.92 -10.11 6.08
N LYS A 88 -19.89 -10.46 4.79
CA LYS A 88 -18.67 -10.96 4.15
C LYS A 88 -17.68 -9.82 3.97
N VAL A 89 -16.45 -9.98 4.50
CA VAL A 89 -15.39 -8.95 4.45
C VAL A 89 -14.13 -9.55 3.87
N PHE A 90 -13.55 -8.86 2.88
CA PHE A 90 -12.22 -9.17 2.36
C PHE A 90 -11.18 -8.32 3.07
N GLY A 91 -10.34 -8.96 3.83
CA GLY A 91 -9.25 -8.39 4.62
C GLY A 91 -8.88 -9.31 5.79
N PRO A 92 -7.71 -9.12 6.41
CA PRO A 92 -7.29 -9.86 7.59
C PRO A 92 -8.01 -9.39 8.86
N ASN A 93 -8.16 -10.30 9.80
CA ASN A 93 -8.70 -9.99 11.12
C ASN A 93 -7.72 -9.13 11.95
N LYS A 94 -8.16 -8.68 13.11
CA LYS A 94 -7.41 -7.78 13.99
C LYS A 94 -6.03 -8.31 14.39
N ILE A 95 -5.91 -9.60 14.69
CA ILE A 95 -4.64 -10.22 15.10
C ILE A 95 -3.68 -10.25 13.90
N ALA A 96 -4.11 -10.74 12.76
CA ALA A 96 -3.29 -10.78 11.55
C ALA A 96 -2.90 -9.38 11.06
N SER A 97 -3.77 -8.38 11.27
CA SER A 97 -3.49 -6.97 10.94
C SER A 97 -2.37 -6.36 11.77
N GLN A 98 -1.97 -6.98 12.89
CA GLN A 98 -0.81 -6.52 13.67
C GLN A 98 0.51 -6.66 12.91
N LEU A 99 0.58 -7.42 11.83
CA LEU A 99 1.74 -7.43 10.94
C LEU A 99 2.08 -6.02 10.39
N GLU A 100 1.08 -5.17 10.16
CA GLU A 100 1.27 -3.76 9.80
C GLU A 100 1.10 -2.83 10.99
N GLY A 101 0.17 -3.15 11.91
CA GLY A 101 -0.19 -2.31 13.05
C GLY A 101 0.91 -2.15 14.09
N SER A 102 1.81 -3.14 14.23
CA SER A 102 2.94 -3.10 15.16
C SER A 102 4.20 -3.68 14.52
N LYS A 103 5.20 -2.83 14.32
CA LYS A 103 6.52 -3.26 13.84
C LYS A 103 7.19 -4.22 14.82
N ILE A 104 6.95 -4.03 16.11
CA ILE A 104 7.47 -4.90 17.19
C ILE A 104 6.82 -6.28 17.12
N PHE A 105 5.52 -6.36 16.85
CA PHE A 105 4.85 -7.64 16.63
C PHE A 105 5.50 -8.42 15.49
N THR A 106 5.69 -7.76 14.34
CA THR A 106 6.35 -8.36 13.17
C THR A 106 7.79 -8.77 13.46
N LYS A 107 8.57 -7.95 14.18
CA LYS A 107 9.96 -8.30 14.52
C LYS A 107 10.07 -9.49 15.47
N LYS A 108 9.19 -9.59 16.46
CA LYS A 108 9.13 -10.75 17.35
C LYS A 108 8.75 -12.02 16.59
N LEU A 109 7.81 -11.91 15.65
CA LEU A 109 7.45 -13.03 14.77
C LEU A 109 8.64 -13.44 13.90
N CYS A 110 9.41 -12.48 13.36
CA CYS A 110 10.62 -12.76 12.59
C CYS A 110 11.66 -13.52 13.43
N GLU A 111 11.87 -13.12 14.69
CA GLU A 111 12.81 -13.76 15.59
C GLU A 111 12.36 -15.19 15.92
N GLU A 112 11.09 -15.39 16.29
CA GLU A 112 10.53 -16.68 16.68
C GLU A 112 10.52 -17.71 15.53
N TYR A 113 10.24 -17.27 14.30
CA TYR A 113 10.12 -18.14 13.14
C TYR A 113 11.31 -18.06 12.17
N ASN A 114 12.43 -17.45 12.61
CA ASN A 114 13.67 -17.29 11.82
C ASN A 114 13.45 -16.65 10.44
N ILE A 115 12.57 -15.65 10.37
CA ILE A 115 12.31 -14.90 9.14
C ILE A 115 13.45 -13.89 8.94
N PRO A 116 14.15 -13.90 7.78
CA PRO A 116 15.23 -12.96 7.53
C PRO A 116 14.76 -11.51 7.59
N THR A 117 15.38 -10.72 8.45
CA THR A 117 15.12 -9.28 8.62
C THR A 117 16.38 -8.61 9.14
N ALA A 118 16.45 -7.28 9.10
CA ALA A 118 17.53 -6.52 9.72
C ALA A 118 17.70 -6.86 11.20
N LYS A 119 18.94 -6.92 11.71
CA LYS A 119 19.18 -7.02 13.15
C LYS A 119 18.57 -5.82 13.84
N PHE A 120 17.95 -6.03 14.99
CA PHE A 120 17.17 -4.99 15.64
C PHE A 120 17.27 -5.02 17.17
N GLY A 121 16.94 -3.88 17.78
CA GLY A 121 16.69 -3.73 19.19
C GLY A 121 15.34 -3.05 19.44
N ILE A 122 14.61 -3.55 20.45
CA ILE A 122 13.35 -2.96 20.92
C ILE A 122 13.63 -2.21 22.22
N LEU A 123 13.58 -0.88 22.21
CA LEU A 123 14.00 -0.03 23.31
C LEU A 123 12.80 0.72 23.91
N LYS A 124 12.71 0.70 25.24
CA LYS A 124 11.57 1.25 26.00
C LYS A 124 11.76 2.70 26.44
N ASN A 125 12.97 3.20 26.39
CA ASN A 125 13.31 4.56 26.82
C ASN A 125 14.56 5.08 26.12
N LYS A 126 14.82 6.38 26.24
CA LYS A 126 15.93 7.09 25.61
C LYS A 126 17.30 6.61 26.08
N ILE A 127 17.42 6.21 27.33
CA ILE A 127 18.72 5.76 27.91
C ILE A 127 19.12 4.42 27.28
N ASP A 128 18.20 3.46 27.25
CA ASP A 128 18.47 2.16 26.63
C ASP A 128 18.73 2.29 25.13
N ALA A 129 18.01 3.19 24.44
CA ALA A 129 18.22 3.48 23.04
C ALA A 129 19.63 4.01 22.76
N LYS A 130 20.10 4.99 23.55
CA LYS A 130 21.46 5.53 23.42
C LYS A 130 22.52 4.48 23.68
N ARG A 131 22.37 3.65 24.73
CA ARG A 131 23.28 2.54 25.02
C ARG A 131 23.33 1.50 23.88
N PHE A 132 22.18 1.20 23.24
CA PHE A 132 22.16 0.30 22.11
C PHE A 132 22.95 0.86 20.92
N LEU A 133 22.88 2.17 20.69
CA LEU A 133 23.62 2.85 19.61
C LEU A 133 25.13 2.82 19.80
N GLU A 134 25.65 2.80 21.04
CA GLU A 134 27.11 2.72 21.31
C GLU A 134 27.78 1.51 20.64
N ASN A 135 27.01 0.43 20.43
CA ASN A 135 27.47 -0.80 19.77
C ASN A 135 26.92 -0.96 18.34
N SER A 136 26.24 0.04 17.80
CA SER A 136 25.63 -0.01 16.47
C SER A 136 26.56 0.62 15.41
N LYS A 137 26.44 0.09 14.19
CA LYS A 137 27.10 0.71 13.02
C LYS A 137 26.17 1.70 12.35
N TYR A 138 26.75 2.75 11.77
CA TYR A 138 26.02 3.69 10.93
C TYR A 138 26.14 3.34 9.43
N PRO A 139 25.11 3.64 8.62
CA PRO A 139 23.81 4.18 9.06
C PRO A 139 23.00 3.16 9.85
N ASN A 140 22.05 3.64 10.69
CA ASN A 140 21.03 2.81 11.30
C ASN A 140 19.63 3.32 10.98
N VAL A 141 18.60 2.52 11.27
CA VAL A 141 17.21 2.88 10.99
C VAL A 141 16.42 2.88 12.30
N ILE A 142 15.84 4.03 12.64
CA ILE A 142 15.04 4.20 13.85
C ILE A 142 13.58 4.34 13.46
N LYS A 143 12.70 3.52 14.07
CA LYS A 143 11.28 3.44 13.70
C LYS A 143 10.39 3.61 14.93
N ALA A 144 9.32 4.40 14.78
CA ALA A 144 8.21 4.41 15.73
C ALA A 144 7.36 3.14 15.57
N ASP A 145 6.90 2.58 16.71
CA ASP A 145 6.05 1.37 16.73
C ASP A 145 4.57 1.73 16.70
N ASN A 146 4.12 2.33 15.59
CA ASN A 146 2.71 2.62 15.32
C ASN A 146 2.51 2.88 13.81
N LEU A 147 1.24 3.01 13.42
CA LEU A 147 0.88 3.46 12.07
C LEU A 147 1.26 4.93 11.91
N ALA A 148 2.31 5.20 11.17
CA ALA A 148 2.82 6.56 10.91
C ALA A 148 2.91 6.88 9.41
N SER A 149 2.24 6.11 8.55
CA SER A 149 2.20 6.31 7.09
C SER A 149 3.60 6.53 6.49
N GLY A 150 4.59 5.75 6.92
CA GLY A 150 5.99 5.86 6.50
C GLY A 150 6.78 7.05 7.09
N LYS A 151 6.13 7.98 7.78
CA LYS A 151 6.79 9.17 8.34
C LYS A 151 7.59 8.90 9.62
N GLY A 152 7.29 7.82 10.33
CA GLY A 152 7.97 7.43 11.58
C GLY A 152 9.24 6.59 11.36
N VAL A 153 9.92 6.68 10.21
CA VAL A 153 11.13 5.95 9.87
C VAL A 153 12.25 6.93 9.56
N TYR A 154 13.36 6.85 10.31
CA TYR A 154 14.54 7.69 10.18
C TYR A 154 15.73 6.82 9.79
N ILE A 155 16.41 7.18 8.71
CA ILE A 155 17.74 6.66 8.37
C ILE A 155 18.75 7.65 8.91
N CYS A 156 19.53 7.22 9.88
CA CYS A 156 20.46 8.07 10.63
C CYS A 156 21.89 7.69 10.28
N ASN A 157 22.66 8.67 9.79
CA ASN A 157 24.02 8.47 9.32
C ASN A 157 25.08 8.66 10.43
N ASN A 158 24.67 9.20 11.58
CA ASN A 158 25.53 9.48 12.71
C ASN A 158 24.72 9.50 14.03
N GLU A 159 25.43 9.66 15.14
CA GLU A 159 24.86 9.66 16.48
C GLU A 159 23.92 10.87 16.71
N GLU A 160 24.24 12.04 16.17
CA GLU A 160 23.42 13.24 16.33
C GLU A 160 22.04 13.05 15.69
N GLU A 161 21.99 12.57 14.43
CA GLU A 161 20.74 12.26 13.73
C GLU A 161 19.92 11.19 14.48
N SER A 162 20.60 10.18 15.05
CA SER A 162 19.94 9.13 15.84
C SER A 162 19.34 9.66 17.13
N ASN A 163 20.08 10.51 17.84
CA ASN A 163 19.59 11.14 19.06
C ASN A 163 18.39 12.05 18.78
N MET A 164 18.40 12.81 17.69
CA MET A 164 17.26 13.64 17.27
C MET A 164 16.03 12.76 16.98
N ALA A 165 16.18 11.67 16.23
CA ALA A 165 15.10 10.75 15.92
C ALA A 165 14.48 10.12 17.19
N ILE A 166 15.31 9.67 18.13
CA ILE A 166 14.90 9.12 19.43
C ILE A 166 14.08 10.16 20.22
N GLU A 167 14.60 11.41 20.30
CA GLU A 167 13.92 12.50 20.99
C GLU A 167 12.54 12.80 20.38
N GLU A 168 12.48 12.96 19.05
CA GLU A 168 11.22 13.24 18.33
C GLU A 168 10.16 12.16 18.56
N ILE A 169 10.56 10.87 18.48
CA ILE A 169 9.62 9.75 18.65
C ILE A 169 9.11 9.69 20.08
N PHE A 170 10.01 9.73 21.09
CA PHE A 170 9.58 9.65 22.49
C PHE A 170 8.86 10.92 22.99
N ASN A 171 9.06 12.08 22.31
CA ASN A 171 8.30 13.29 22.59
C ASN A 171 6.91 13.29 21.92
N GLY A 172 6.53 12.19 21.25
CA GLY A 172 5.17 11.99 20.76
C GLY A 172 4.88 12.55 19.37
N LYS A 173 5.88 12.86 18.56
CA LYS A 173 5.68 13.36 17.18
C LYS A 173 4.76 12.45 16.34
N PHE A 174 4.75 11.14 16.61
CA PHE A 174 3.89 10.15 15.94
C PHE A 174 2.88 9.50 16.91
N GLY A 175 2.50 10.21 17.97
CA GLY A 175 1.68 9.70 19.05
C GLY A 175 2.53 9.13 20.20
N VAL A 176 1.86 8.63 21.27
CA VAL A 176 2.54 8.12 22.46
C VAL A 176 3.33 6.86 22.10
N ALA A 177 4.65 6.97 22.07
CA ALA A 177 5.55 5.84 21.84
C ALA A 177 5.91 5.15 23.15
N LYS A 178 5.49 3.88 23.32
CA LYS A 178 5.93 3.03 24.44
C LYS A 178 7.28 2.39 24.17
N ASN A 179 7.62 2.21 22.91
CA ASN A 179 8.87 1.61 22.46
C ASN A 179 9.29 2.26 21.14
N ILE A 180 10.58 2.13 20.84
CA ILE A 180 11.13 2.39 19.50
C ILE A 180 11.84 1.14 19.01
N LEU A 181 11.97 1.03 17.70
CA LEU A 181 12.75 -0.01 17.03
C LEU A 181 13.98 0.63 16.42
N ILE A 182 15.16 0.07 16.72
CA ILE A 182 16.44 0.44 16.09
C ILE A 182 16.93 -0.75 15.29
N GLU A 183 17.22 -0.56 14.02
CA GLU A 183 17.66 -1.60 13.08
C GLU A 183 19.00 -1.27 12.43
N GLU A 184 19.76 -2.29 12.07
CA GLU A 184 20.86 -2.11 11.12
C GLU A 184 20.32 -1.66 9.77
N PHE A 185 21.08 -0.85 9.07
CA PHE A 185 20.75 -0.46 7.71
C PHE A 185 21.13 -1.60 6.75
N LEU A 186 20.16 -2.05 5.96
CA LEU A 186 20.40 -3.06 4.92
C LEU A 186 20.75 -2.35 3.60
N GLU A 187 21.91 -2.66 3.07
CA GLU A 187 22.35 -2.14 1.78
C GLU A 187 21.92 -3.07 0.66
N GLY A 188 20.89 -2.69 -0.08
CA GLY A 188 20.27 -3.49 -1.13
C GLY A 188 19.30 -2.69 -1.96
N GLU A 189 18.41 -3.37 -2.64
CA GLU A 189 17.34 -2.77 -3.43
C GLU A 189 15.97 -3.21 -2.93
N GLU A 190 15.07 -2.25 -2.73
CA GLU A 190 13.71 -2.51 -2.23
C GLU A 190 12.84 -3.11 -3.33
N MET A 191 11.99 -4.05 -2.94
CA MET A 191 10.97 -4.68 -3.78
C MET A 191 9.69 -4.93 -2.98
N SER A 192 8.55 -4.71 -3.64
CA SER A 192 7.22 -5.03 -3.13
C SER A 192 6.78 -6.40 -3.68
N TYR A 193 6.56 -7.37 -2.81
CA TYR A 193 6.08 -8.71 -3.17
C TYR A 193 4.69 -8.93 -2.58
N PHE A 194 3.74 -9.32 -3.43
CA PHE A 194 2.35 -9.49 -3.01
C PHE A 194 1.92 -10.94 -3.09
N ILE A 195 1.15 -11.36 -2.08
CA ILE A 195 0.36 -12.57 -2.13
C ILE A 195 -1.09 -12.26 -1.81
N ILE A 196 -1.97 -13.17 -2.20
CA ILE A 196 -3.34 -13.25 -1.73
C ILE A 196 -3.57 -14.59 -1.06
N SER A 197 -4.29 -14.59 0.07
CA SER A 197 -4.58 -15.80 0.85
C SER A 197 -6.04 -15.84 1.29
N ASP A 198 -6.60 -17.04 1.31
CA ASP A 198 -7.94 -17.33 1.86
C ASP A 198 -7.90 -17.96 3.25
N GLY A 199 -6.71 -18.01 3.87
CA GLY A 199 -6.45 -18.67 5.15
C GLY A 199 -6.00 -20.13 5.03
N LYS A 200 -6.08 -20.74 3.83
CA LYS A 200 -5.62 -22.10 3.53
C LYS A 200 -4.68 -22.12 2.33
N THR A 201 -5.06 -21.45 1.27
CA THR A 201 -4.34 -21.35 0.00
C THR A 201 -3.66 -20.02 -0.13
N ILE A 202 -2.45 -20.01 -0.69
CA ILE A 202 -1.67 -18.81 -1.01
C ILE A 202 -1.49 -18.77 -2.52
N LYS A 203 -1.68 -17.59 -3.12
CA LYS A 203 -1.31 -17.34 -4.51
C LYS A 203 -0.48 -16.07 -4.63
N ASN A 204 0.49 -16.07 -5.52
CA ASN A 204 1.26 -14.89 -5.86
C ASN A 204 0.37 -13.84 -6.51
N PHE A 205 0.55 -12.58 -6.17
CA PHE A 205 -0.26 -11.48 -6.67
C PHE A 205 0.59 -10.37 -7.30
N ASP A 206 1.60 -10.78 -8.08
CA ASP A 206 2.56 -9.94 -8.79
C ASP A 206 3.55 -9.19 -7.87
N THR A 207 4.39 -8.36 -8.48
CA THR A 207 5.44 -7.58 -7.80
C THR A 207 5.48 -6.16 -8.33
N ALA A 208 6.04 -5.25 -7.53
CA ALA A 208 6.30 -3.87 -7.95
C ALA A 208 7.59 -3.34 -7.31
N GLN A 209 8.08 -2.23 -7.83
CA GLN A 209 9.07 -1.40 -7.15
C GLN A 209 8.57 0.04 -7.08
N ASP A 210 8.51 0.56 -5.87
CA ASP A 210 8.06 1.90 -5.54
C ASP A 210 9.24 2.89 -5.48
N HIS A 211 8.96 4.15 -5.77
CA HIS A 211 9.87 5.28 -5.61
C HIS A 211 9.45 6.12 -4.40
N LYS A 212 9.97 5.79 -3.22
CA LYS A 212 9.52 6.37 -1.94
C LYS A 212 10.01 7.79 -1.68
N ARG A 213 11.11 8.23 -2.29
CA ARG A 213 11.66 9.55 -2.05
C ARG A 213 10.98 10.62 -2.90
N VAL A 214 10.79 11.81 -2.31
CA VAL A 214 10.04 12.90 -2.94
C VAL A 214 10.75 13.53 -4.12
N LEU A 215 12.09 13.55 -4.14
CA LEU A 215 12.90 14.20 -5.19
C LEU A 215 13.49 13.16 -6.15
N GLU A 216 13.83 13.62 -7.36
CA GLU A 216 14.54 12.84 -8.37
C GLU A 216 15.89 12.30 -7.83
N GLY A 217 16.33 11.16 -8.36
CA GLY A 217 17.52 10.45 -7.89
C GLY A 217 17.37 9.86 -6.49
N ASP A 218 16.14 9.54 -6.07
CA ASP A 218 15.80 8.98 -4.75
C ASP A 218 16.35 9.82 -3.58
N LYS A 219 16.16 11.13 -3.67
CA LYS A 219 16.58 12.12 -2.67
C LYS A 219 15.39 12.71 -1.90
N GLY A 220 15.69 13.39 -0.80
CA GLY A 220 14.70 14.08 0.03
C GLY A 220 13.98 13.13 1.00
N LYS A 221 12.82 13.56 1.48
CA LYS A 221 12.02 12.86 2.50
C LYS A 221 11.32 11.63 1.93
N ASN A 222 11.05 10.65 2.78
CA ASN A 222 10.16 9.55 2.47
C ASN A 222 8.72 10.03 2.28
N THR A 223 8.02 9.37 1.38
CA THR A 223 6.61 9.64 1.04
C THR A 223 5.81 8.33 1.06
N GLY A 224 4.54 8.39 0.74
CA GLY A 224 3.72 7.20 0.49
C GLY A 224 3.95 6.55 -0.88
N GLY A 225 4.90 7.05 -1.68
CA GLY A 225 5.21 6.60 -3.04
C GLY A 225 4.94 7.69 -4.08
N MET A 226 5.96 8.02 -4.87
CA MET A 226 5.90 9.00 -5.97
C MET A 226 5.61 8.35 -7.32
N GLY A 227 5.57 7.03 -7.36
CA GLY A 227 5.30 6.21 -8.52
C GLY A 227 5.88 4.82 -8.34
N ALA A 228 5.43 3.88 -9.17
CA ALA A 228 5.88 2.50 -9.14
C ALA A 228 5.90 1.90 -10.54
N TYR A 229 6.59 0.78 -10.69
CA TYR A 229 6.52 -0.04 -11.89
C TYR A 229 6.33 -1.53 -11.54
N SER A 230 5.74 -2.29 -12.43
CA SER A 230 5.46 -3.72 -12.30
C SER A 230 5.65 -4.44 -13.65
N PRO A 231 6.24 -5.67 -13.65
CA PRO A 231 6.80 -6.36 -12.50
C PRO A 231 8.12 -5.75 -12.02
N SER A 232 8.55 -6.12 -10.82
CA SER A 232 9.89 -5.79 -10.33
C SER A 232 10.96 -6.39 -11.25
N ARG A 233 12.03 -5.65 -11.53
CA ARG A 233 13.16 -6.14 -12.30
C ARG A 233 13.99 -7.21 -11.57
N LEU A 234 13.83 -7.30 -10.25
CA LEU A 234 14.60 -8.20 -9.39
C LEU A 234 14.02 -9.61 -9.36
N ILE A 235 12.71 -9.76 -9.62
CA ILE A 235 12.03 -11.04 -9.45
C ILE A 235 12.47 -12.06 -10.50
N ASN A 236 12.76 -13.24 -10.03
CA ASN A 236 12.97 -14.47 -10.82
C ASN A 236 12.49 -15.65 -9.99
N SER A 237 12.39 -16.84 -10.59
CA SER A 237 11.87 -18.03 -9.92
C SER A 237 12.65 -18.44 -8.66
N GLN A 238 13.98 -18.25 -8.65
CA GLN A 238 14.81 -18.58 -7.47
C GLN A 238 14.56 -17.62 -6.31
N LEU A 239 14.48 -16.32 -6.59
CA LEU A 239 14.18 -15.32 -5.56
C LEU A 239 12.77 -15.50 -5.03
N GLU A 240 11.80 -15.77 -5.88
CA GLU A 240 10.42 -16.05 -5.50
C GLU A 240 10.32 -17.26 -4.56
N GLU A 241 11.00 -18.35 -4.89
CA GLU A 241 11.06 -19.52 -4.01
C GLU A 241 11.65 -19.19 -2.63
N LYS A 242 12.74 -18.39 -2.59
CA LYS A 242 13.32 -17.92 -1.32
C LYS A 242 12.34 -17.07 -0.52
N ILE A 243 11.64 -16.14 -1.15
CA ILE A 243 10.64 -15.28 -0.50
C ILE A 243 9.53 -16.14 0.11
N LEU A 244 8.97 -17.06 -0.67
CA LEU A 244 7.92 -17.94 -0.20
C LEU A 244 8.37 -18.81 0.98
N LYS A 245 9.52 -19.47 0.87
CA LYS A 245 10.01 -20.42 1.89
C LYS A 245 10.53 -19.73 3.14
N LYS A 246 11.28 -18.62 2.99
CA LYS A 246 11.97 -17.97 4.12
C LYS A 246 11.14 -16.87 4.80
N ILE A 247 10.17 -16.30 4.10
CA ILE A 247 9.43 -15.13 4.61
C ILE A 247 7.93 -15.43 4.71
N ILE A 248 7.26 -15.74 3.60
CA ILE A 248 5.80 -15.84 3.58
C ILE A 248 5.29 -17.03 4.39
N GLN A 249 5.78 -18.24 4.09
CA GLN A 249 5.32 -19.46 4.77
C GLN A 249 5.57 -19.43 6.28
N PRO A 250 6.76 -19.04 6.80
CA PRO A 250 6.99 -18.92 8.24
C PRO A 250 6.09 -17.88 8.90
N THR A 251 5.82 -16.75 8.23
CA THR A 251 4.89 -15.73 8.75
C THR A 251 3.47 -16.28 8.93
N LEU A 252 2.96 -16.95 7.91
CA LEU A 252 1.61 -17.53 7.97
C LEU A 252 1.53 -18.68 8.97
N LEU A 253 2.60 -19.47 9.11
CA LEU A 253 2.71 -20.48 10.17
C LEU A 253 2.66 -19.84 11.56
N GLY A 254 3.40 -18.76 11.77
CA GLY A 254 3.40 -18.03 13.03
C GLY A 254 2.03 -17.48 13.39
N LEU A 255 1.32 -16.87 12.43
CA LEU A 255 -0.06 -16.42 12.64
C LEU A 255 -1.00 -17.59 12.98
N SER A 256 -0.87 -18.72 12.29
CA SER A 256 -1.67 -19.92 12.59
C SER A 256 -1.43 -20.44 14.00
N LYS A 257 -0.19 -20.40 14.51
CA LYS A 257 0.14 -20.74 15.91
C LYS A 257 -0.44 -19.76 16.93
N LEU A 258 -0.68 -18.52 16.53
CA LEU A 258 -1.40 -17.52 17.32
C LEU A 258 -2.94 -17.68 17.23
N GLY A 259 -3.43 -18.73 16.58
CA GLY A 259 -4.86 -19.03 16.44
C GLY A 259 -5.58 -18.24 15.36
N THR A 260 -4.86 -17.66 14.41
CA THR A 260 -5.45 -16.92 13.30
C THR A 260 -4.84 -17.31 11.96
N ASN A 261 -5.70 -17.46 10.93
CA ASN A 261 -5.26 -17.67 9.56
C ASN A 261 -5.38 -16.36 8.78
N TYR A 262 -4.38 -16.08 7.95
CA TYR A 262 -4.34 -14.84 7.16
C TYR A 262 -5.31 -14.92 5.97
N LYS A 263 -6.25 -13.99 5.89
CA LYS A 263 -7.18 -13.83 4.76
C LYS A 263 -7.02 -12.41 4.18
N GLY A 264 -6.78 -12.29 2.88
CA GLY A 264 -6.63 -10.99 2.22
C GLY A 264 -5.33 -10.87 1.43
N PHE A 265 -5.02 -9.65 1.01
CA PHE A 265 -3.73 -9.29 0.44
C PHE A 265 -2.67 -9.15 1.53
N LEU A 266 -1.50 -9.71 1.29
CA LEU A 266 -0.31 -9.45 2.12
C LEU A 266 0.79 -8.88 1.21
N TYR A 267 1.23 -7.70 1.53
CA TYR A 267 2.36 -7.03 0.91
C TYR A 267 3.59 -7.18 1.82
N ALA A 268 4.60 -7.89 1.35
CA ALA A 268 5.92 -7.95 1.97
C ALA A 268 6.83 -6.91 1.31
N GLY A 269 7.22 -5.88 2.08
CA GLY A 269 8.28 -4.96 1.73
C GLY A 269 9.63 -5.60 1.99
N LEU A 270 10.40 -5.84 0.92
CA LEU A 270 11.63 -6.62 0.96
C LEU A 270 12.84 -5.75 0.60
N MET A 271 13.96 -5.95 1.29
CA MET A 271 15.28 -5.54 0.83
C MET A 271 15.99 -6.76 0.25
N ILE A 272 16.40 -6.66 -1.01
CA ILE A 272 17.17 -7.71 -1.68
C ILE A 272 18.65 -7.36 -1.58
N VAL A 273 19.37 -8.19 -0.82
CA VAL A 273 20.80 -8.02 -0.55
C VAL A 273 21.54 -9.23 -1.13
N LYS A 274 22.30 -9.06 -2.21
CA LYS A 274 23.05 -10.16 -2.87
C LYS A 274 22.15 -11.37 -3.15
N ASP A 275 21.01 -11.15 -3.76
CA ASP A 275 19.99 -12.16 -4.12
C ASP A 275 19.35 -12.90 -2.92
N GLU A 276 19.48 -12.35 -1.71
CA GLU A 276 18.79 -12.84 -0.52
C GLU A 276 17.73 -11.84 -0.07
N PRO A 277 16.47 -12.28 0.18
CA PRO A 277 15.41 -11.42 0.63
C PRO A 277 15.43 -11.22 2.15
N TYR A 278 15.31 -9.97 2.58
CA TYR A 278 15.13 -9.57 3.97
C TYR A 278 13.83 -8.80 4.12
N LEU A 279 13.02 -9.15 5.10
CA LEU A 279 11.77 -8.45 5.39
C LEU A 279 12.06 -7.09 6.04
N ILE A 280 11.56 -6.02 5.41
CA ILE A 280 11.58 -4.66 5.96
C ILE A 280 10.33 -4.43 6.82
N GLU A 281 9.15 -4.71 6.24
CA GLU A 281 7.84 -4.50 6.83
C GLU A 281 6.76 -5.30 6.08
N TYR A 282 5.61 -5.50 6.73
CA TYR A 282 4.40 -5.95 6.07
C TYR A 282 3.41 -4.79 5.93
N ASN A 283 2.59 -4.86 4.87
CA ASN A 283 1.33 -4.16 4.77
C ASN A 283 0.22 -5.20 4.56
N VAL A 284 -0.86 -5.10 5.32
CA VAL A 284 -1.94 -6.11 5.35
C VAL A 284 -3.04 -5.83 4.32
N ARG A 285 -2.67 -5.17 3.26
CA ARG A 285 -3.51 -4.69 2.17
C ARG A 285 -2.62 -4.42 0.95
N MET A 286 -3.22 -4.06 -0.19
CA MET A 286 -2.43 -3.60 -1.35
C MET A 286 -1.70 -2.28 -1.03
N GLY A 287 -0.53 -2.08 -1.63
CA GLY A 287 0.19 -0.82 -1.58
C GLY A 287 -0.50 0.29 -2.37
N ASP A 288 -0.08 1.50 -2.17
CA ASP A 288 -0.48 2.70 -2.92
C ASP A 288 0.79 3.52 -3.20
N PRO A 289 1.36 3.52 -4.43
CA PRO A 289 0.69 3.32 -5.72
C PRO A 289 0.82 1.91 -6.36
N GLU A 290 1.29 0.88 -5.65
CA GLU A 290 1.51 -0.44 -6.26
C GLU A 290 0.19 -1.07 -6.76
N CYS A 291 -0.92 -0.91 -6.04
CA CYS A 291 -2.23 -1.39 -6.46
C CYS A 291 -2.63 -0.83 -7.84
N GLN A 292 -2.47 0.49 -8.02
CA GLN A 292 -2.75 1.18 -9.28
C GLN A 292 -1.84 0.70 -10.42
N THR A 293 -0.63 0.26 -10.07
CA THR A 293 0.37 -0.24 -11.02
C THR A 293 0.09 -1.69 -11.43
N ILE A 294 -0.33 -2.54 -10.50
CA ILE A 294 -0.49 -3.99 -10.66
C ILE A 294 -1.85 -4.35 -11.27
N LEU A 295 -2.96 -3.85 -10.69
CA LEU A 295 -4.31 -4.27 -11.07
C LEU A 295 -4.66 -4.08 -12.55
N PRO A 296 -4.18 -3.05 -13.26
CA PRO A 296 -4.45 -2.92 -14.69
C PRO A 296 -3.91 -4.07 -15.55
N LYS A 297 -2.93 -4.85 -15.04
CA LYS A 297 -2.37 -6.03 -15.71
C LYS A 297 -3.16 -7.31 -15.44
N LEU A 298 -4.04 -7.31 -14.43
CA LEU A 298 -4.81 -8.49 -14.03
C LEU A 298 -5.84 -8.85 -15.11
N GLN A 299 -5.80 -10.10 -15.60
CA GLN A 299 -6.74 -10.63 -16.60
C GLN A 299 -7.89 -11.40 -15.95
N THR A 300 -7.62 -12.11 -14.86
CA THR A 300 -8.67 -12.80 -14.08
C THR A 300 -9.54 -11.76 -13.38
N ASN A 301 -10.85 -11.99 -13.37
CA ASN A 301 -11.79 -11.07 -12.73
C ASN A 301 -11.50 -10.92 -11.23
N LEU A 302 -11.22 -9.70 -10.78
CA LEU A 302 -10.86 -9.44 -9.37
C LEU A 302 -12.00 -9.83 -8.42
N THR A 303 -13.25 -9.58 -8.78
CA THR A 303 -14.40 -9.96 -7.93
C THR A 303 -14.44 -11.45 -7.65
N ASP A 304 -14.13 -12.30 -8.64
CA ASP A 304 -14.11 -13.74 -8.45
C ASP A 304 -12.98 -14.18 -7.50
N ILE A 305 -11.83 -13.54 -7.60
CA ILE A 305 -10.70 -13.77 -6.69
C ILE A 305 -11.07 -13.39 -5.25
N LEU A 306 -11.67 -12.21 -5.05
CA LEU A 306 -12.06 -11.74 -3.71
C LEU A 306 -13.13 -12.63 -3.08
N LEU A 307 -14.12 -13.06 -3.86
CA LEU A 307 -15.14 -14.01 -3.41
C LEU A 307 -14.53 -15.36 -3.04
N ALA A 308 -13.66 -15.90 -3.88
CA ALA A 308 -12.97 -17.16 -3.61
C ALA A 308 -12.14 -17.10 -2.32
N CYS A 309 -11.51 -15.94 -2.04
CA CYS A 309 -10.83 -15.73 -0.77
C CYS A 309 -11.79 -15.77 0.42
N CYS A 310 -12.93 -15.09 0.32
CA CYS A 310 -13.91 -15.07 1.40
C CYS A 310 -14.55 -16.45 1.61
N ASP A 311 -14.72 -17.23 0.54
CA ASP A 311 -15.36 -18.54 0.55
C ASP A 311 -14.36 -19.70 0.76
N GLN A 312 -13.07 -19.41 0.97
CA GLN A 312 -11.99 -20.39 1.13
C GLN A 312 -11.91 -21.42 -0.04
N THR A 313 -12.04 -20.91 -1.25
CA THR A 313 -11.99 -21.68 -2.52
C THR A 313 -10.96 -21.11 -3.49
N LEU A 314 -9.95 -20.38 -2.99
CA LEU A 314 -8.92 -19.77 -3.81
C LEU A 314 -8.07 -20.79 -4.58
N ASP A 315 -8.01 -22.04 -4.10
CA ASP A 315 -7.38 -23.17 -4.79
C ASP A 315 -8.00 -23.43 -6.18
N LYS A 316 -9.30 -23.11 -6.35
CA LYS A 316 -10.06 -23.31 -7.60
C LYS A 316 -9.93 -22.18 -8.61
N ILE A 317 -9.31 -21.06 -8.24
CA ILE A 317 -9.14 -19.89 -9.10
C ILE A 317 -7.73 -19.88 -9.67
N GLU A 318 -7.60 -19.80 -10.98
CA GLU A 318 -6.34 -19.49 -11.66
C GLU A 318 -6.24 -17.98 -11.84
N ILE A 319 -5.11 -17.39 -11.38
CA ILE A 319 -4.86 -15.96 -11.49
C ILE A 319 -3.93 -15.72 -12.68
N ASN A 320 -4.49 -15.15 -13.73
CA ASN A 320 -3.78 -14.86 -14.98
C ASN A 320 -3.43 -13.40 -15.08
N TRP A 321 -2.22 -13.11 -15.50
CA TRP A 321 -1.65 -11.79 -15.66
C TRP A 321 -1.25 -11.52 -17.11
N SER A 322 -1.32 -10.29 -17.53
CA SER A 322 -0.71 -9.82 -18.76
C SER A 322 0.81 -9.74 -18.61
N ASP A 323 1.55 -10.17 -19.64
CA ASP A 323 3.02 -10.08 -19.69
C ASP A 323 3.52 -8.63 -19.87
N LYS A 324 2.61 -7.70 -20.06
CA LYS A 324 2.92 -6.28 -20.27
C LYS A 324 3.56 -5.66 -19.03
N LYS A 325 4.27 -4.56 -19.26
CA LYS A 325 4.90 -3.72 -18.25
C LYS A 325 3.98 -2.57 -17.89
N SER A 326 3.93 -2.23 -16.60
CA SER A 326 3.11 -1.14 -16.08
C SER A 326 3.97 -0.12 -15.35
N ILE A 327 3.71 1.16 -15.59
CA ILE A 327 4.27 2.28 -14.80
C ILE A 327 3.12 3.12 -14.26
N CYS A 328 3.28 3.57 -13.03
CA CYS A 328 2.45 4.58 -12.40
C CYS A 328 3.31 5.79 -12.02
N ILE A 329 2.90 7.00 -12.42
CA ILE A 329 3.49 8.26 -11.96
C ILE A 329 2.45 8.99 -11.11
N VAL A 330 2.83 9.34 -9.89
CA VAL A 330 1.97 10.05 -8.95
C VAL A 330 2.19 11.54 -9.07
N MET A 331 1.12 12.28 -9.33
CA MET A 331 1.09 13.73 -9.25
C MET A 331 0.66 14.15 -7.85
N CYS A 332 1.47 14.98 -7.21
CA CYS A 332 1.31 15.44 -5.85
C CYS A 332 1.06 16.93 -5.79
N SER A 333 0.39 17.41 -4.73
CA SER A 333 0.31 18.84 -4.40
C SER A 333 1.68 19.40 -4.05
N LYS A 334 2.00 20.62 -4.49
CA LYS A 334 3.24 21.32 -4.10
C LYS A 334 3.36 21.41 -2.58
N GLY A 335 4.56 21.10 -2.07
CA GLY A 335 4.85 21.04 -0.64
C GLY A 335 4.82 19.63 -0.06
N TYR A 336 4.12 18.65 -0.69
CA TYR A 336 4.13 17.27 -0.24
C TYR A 336 5.56 16.67 -0.16
N PRO A 337 5.93 15.90 0.89
CA PRO A 337 5.11 15.31 1.96
C PRO A 337 4.90 16.21 3.20
N ASP A 338 5.36 17.44 3.16
CA ASP A 338 5.15 18.43 4.22
C ASP A 338 3.80 19.14 4.08
N GLU A 339 3.70 20.38 4.53
CA GLU A 339 2.49 21.19 4.38
C GLU A 339 2.24 21.52 2.91
N PHE A 340 1.02 21.37 2.46
CA PHE A 340 0.57 21.66 1.12
C PHE A 340 -0.81 22.33 1.14
N GLU A 341 -1.09 23.13 0.11
CA GLU A 341 -2.40 23.76 -0.06
C GLU A 341 -3.46 22.73 -0.44
N LYS A 342 -4.65 22.90 0.11
CA LYS A 342 -5.83 22.05 -0.15
C LYS A 342 -6.88 22.83 -0.92
N ASN A 343 -7.80 22.11 -1.56
CA ASN A 343 -8.91 22.66 -2.34
C ASN A 343 -8.46 23.52 -3.53
N ILE A 344 -7.31 23.17 -4.14
CA ILE A 344 -6.84 23.80 -5.38
C ILE A 344 -7.51 23.11 -6.55
N GLU A 345 -8.14 23.88 -7.43
CA GLU A 345 -8.77 23.34 -8.65
C GLU A 345 -7.73 22.70 -9.57
N ILE A 346 -8.06 21.53 -10.11
CA ILE A 346 -7.27 20.83 -11.11
C ILE A 346 -7.87 21.15 -12.48
N GLU A 347 -7.29 22.12 -13.14
CA GLU A 347 -7.76 22.56 -14.45
C GLU A 347 -7.34 21.58 -15.57
N ASN A 348 -8.11 21.59 -16.66
CA ASN A 348 -7.83 20.86 -17.88
C ASN A 348 -7.77 19.32 -17.76
N LEU A 349 -8.34 18.75 -16.70
CA LEU A 349 -8.41 17.30 -16.53
C LEU A 349 -9.22 16.64 -17.67
N ASP A 350 -10.26 17.31 -18.18
CA ASP A 350 -11.11 16.85 -19.27
C ASP A 350 -10.38 16.80 -20.62
N ASN A 351 -9.23 17.49 -20.76
CA ASN A 351 -8.39 17.41 -21.95
C ASN A 351 -7.61 16.10 -22.05
N ILE A 352 -7.57 15.31 -20.99
CA ILE A 352 -6.87 14.03 -20.95
C ILE A 352 -7.78 12.97 -21.56
N LYS A 353 -7.39 12.49 -22.74
CA LYS A 353 -8.03 11.34 -23.38
C LYS A 353 -7.12 10.14 -23.22
N LEU A 354 -7.58 9.17 -22.45
CA LEU A 354 -6.85 7.94 -22.17
C LEU A 354 -7.08 6.92 -23.28
N ASP A 355 -6.01 6.24 -23.68
CA ASP A 355 -6.08 5.06 -24.53
C ASP A 355 -6.46 3.81 -23.71
N ILE A 356 -6.80 2.70 -24.36
CA ILE A 356 -7.27 1.47 -23.70
C ILE A 356 -6.30 0.89 -22.65
N ASN A 357 -5.01 1.16 -22.81
CA ASN A 357 -3.96 0.71 -21.91
C ASN A 357 -3.51 1.80 -20.92
N GLU A 358 -4.27 2.86 -20.78
CA GLU A 358 -3.98 3.99 -19.91
C GLU A 358 -5.09 4.12 -18.87
N ASN A 359 -4.71 4.49 -17.66
CA ASN A 359 -5.65 4.73 -16.56
C ASN A 359 -5.24 6.01 -15.83
N LEU A 360 -6.25 6.70 -15.30
CA LEU A 360 -6.08 7.83 -14.41
C LEU A 360 -6.86 7.52 -13.12
N PHE A 361 -6.13 7.27 -12.04
CA PHE A 361 -6.76 7.04 -10.75
C PHE A 361 -6.65 8.29 -9.88
N HIS A 362 -7.78 8.71 -9.34
CA HIS A 362 -7.86 9.79 -8.36
C HIS A 362 -7.46 9.27 -6.97
N ALA A 363 -6.75 10.11 -6.22
CA ALA A 363 -6.45 9.89 -4.81
C ALA A 363 -7.07 11.05 -4.00
N GLY A 364 -6.27 11.95 -3.47
CA GLY A 364 -6.75 13.11 -2.71
C GLY A 364 -7.47 14.13 -3.58
N THR A 365 -8.65 13.80 -4.05
CA THR A 365 -9.49 14.68 -4.89
C THR A 365 -10.94 14.69 -4.44
N THR A 366 -11.62 15.80 -4.64
CA THR A 366 -13.07 15.93 -4.47
C THR A 366 -13.70 16.60 -5.70
N LYS A 367 -14.97 16.29 -5.97
CA LYS A 367 -15.76 16.92 -7.02
C LYS A 367 -16.76 17.89 -6.40
N LYS A 368 -16.74 19.13 -6.84
CA LYS A 368 -17.70 20.16 -6.44
C LYS A 368 -18.03 21.04 -7.63
N ASP A 369 -19.32 21.29 -7.89
CA ASP A 369 -19.82 22.15 -8.98
C ASP A 369 -19.22 21.78 -10.35
N ASN A 370 -19.13 20.46 -10.64
CA ASN A 370 -18.49 19.87 -11.84
C ASN A 370 -17.00 20.16 -11.99
N LYS A 371 -16.33 20.67 -10.98
CA LYS A 371 -14.88 20.89 -10.93
C LYS A 371 -14.21 19.89 -9.99
N ILE A 372 -12.97 19.56 -10.28
CA ILE A 372 -12.15 18.66 -9.47
C ILE A 372 -11.14 19.48 -8.67
N TYR A 373 -11.06 19.20 -7.38
CA TYR A 373 -10.14 19.88 -6.45
C TYR A 373 -9.19 18.89 -5.80
N ALA A 374 -7.93 19.28 -5.68
CA ALA A 374 -6.92 18.56 -4.91
C ALA A 374 -7.13 18.77 -3.42
N THR A 375 -7.32 17.69 -2.67
CA THR A 375 -7.57 17.72 -1.21
C THR A 375 -6.49 17.02 -0.42
N GLY A 376 -5.62 16.24 -1.08
CA GLY A 376 -4.55 15.43 -0.48
C GLY A 376 -3.16 15.77 -1.00
N GLY A 377 -2.14 15.17 -0.39
CA GLY A 377 -0.76 15.32 -0.83
C GLY A 377 -0.49 14.57 -2.14
N ARG A 378 -0.89 13.30 -2.25
CA ARG A 378 -0.94 12.55 -3.52
C ARG A 378 -2.34 12.73 -4.11
N VAL A 379 -2.41 13.11 -5.38
CA VAL A 379 -3.65 13.63 -5.97
C VAL A 379 -4.15 12.80 -7.14
N LEU A 380 -3.29 12.56 -8.13
CA LEU A 380 -3.61 11.80 -9.34
C LEU A 380 -2.52 10.75 -9.62
N ASN A 381 -2.92 9.60 -10.13
CA ASN A 381 -2.03 8.51 -10.50
C ASN A 381 -2.22 8.21 -11.99
N PHE A 382 -1.22 8.53 -12.79
CA PHE A 382 -1.21 8.24 -14.23
C PHE A 382 -0.55 6.89 -14.45
N VAL A 383 -1.27 5.96 -15.05
CA VAL A 383 -0.82 4.60 -15.29
C VAL A 383 -0.89 4.27 -16.78
N SER A 384 0.16 3.63 -17.28
CA SER A 384 0.16 3.06 -18.63
C SER A 384 0.75 1.66 -18.62
N ILE A 385 0.15 0.79 -19.43
CA ILE A 385 0.58 -0.58 -19.66
C ILE A 385 1.08 -0.67 -21.09
N SER A 386 2.24 -1.31 -21.29
CA SER A 386 2.82 -1.49 -22.63
C SER A 386 3.73 -2.70 -22.68
N ASP A 387 4.23 -3.05 -23.85
CA ASP A 387 5.17 -4.16 -24.03
C ASP A 387 6.53 -3.86 -23.38
N ASN A 388 6.87 -2.59 -23.19
CA ASN A 388 8.07 -2.18 -22.46
C ASN A 388 7.82 -0.90 -21.64
N PHE A 389 8.69 -0.68 -20.64
CA PHE A 389 8.57 0.45 -19.72
C PHE A 389 8.79 1.81 -20.38
N THR A 390 9.65 1.89 -21.39
CA THR A 390 9.93 3.15 -22.11
C THR A 390 8.68 3.68 -22.79
N ILE A 391 7.93 2.81 -23.48
CA ILE A 391 6.67 3.19 -24.13
C ILE A 391 5.62 3.55 -23.07
N ALA A 392 5.49 2.75 -22.02
CA ALA A 392 4.55 3.03 -20.93
C ALA A 392 4.78 4.43 -20.32
N LYS A 393 6.03 4.77 -20.01
CA LYS A 393 6.38 6.10 -19.49
C LYS A 393 6.09 7.22 -20.49
N LYS A 394 6.43 7.03 -21.78
CA LYS A 394 6.15 8.02 -22.84
C LYS A 394 4.66 8.36 -22.92
N ASN A 395 3.80 7.36 -22.82
CA ASN A 395 2.35 7.55 -22.83
C ASN A 395 1.88 8.40 -21.63
N ILE A 396 2.40 8.11 -20.44
CA ILE A 396 2.08 8.90 -19.24
C ILE A 396 2.52 10.35 -19.39
N ILE A 397 3.77 10.60 -19.82
CA ILE A 397 4.29 11.96 -20.00
C ILE A 397 3.48 12.75 -21.04
N LYS A 398 3.02 12.10 -22.11
CA LYS A 398 2.12 12.71 -23.11
C LYS A 398 0.83 13.25 -22.44
N ASN A 399 0.26 12.52 -21.49
CA ASN A 399 -0.94 12.93 -20.78
C ASN A 399 -0.66 13.97 -19.69
N LEU A 400 0.43 13.82 -18.93
CA LEU A 400 0.87 14.80 -17.94
C LEU A 400 1.12 16.19 -18.57
N ASN A 401 1.66 16.24 -19.80
CA ASN A 401 1.88 17.49 -20.50
C ASN A 401 0.59 18.22 -20.93
N LYS A 402 -0.55 17.52 -20.97
CA LYS A 402 -1.87 18.11 -21.23
C LYS A 402 -2.51 18.70 -19.98
N LEU A 403 -2.11 18.19 -18.80
CA LEU A 403 -2.60 18.64 -17.51
C LEU A 403 -1.83 19.88 -17.07
N ASN A 404 -2.27 21.05 -17.40
CA ASN A 404 -1.61 22.30 -16.99
C ASN A 404 -1.96 22.70 -15.54
N TRP A 405 -1.66 21.81 -14.58
CA TRP A 405 -1.93 22.07 -13.17
C TRP A 405 -0.69 22.62 -12.45
N THR A 406 -0.66 23.93 -12.22
CA THR A 406 0.47 24.63 -11.57
C THR A 406 0.60 24.35 -10.08
N GLY A 407 -0.48 23.89 -9.42
CA GLY A 407 -0.49 23.46 -8.01
C GLY A 407 0.12 22.10 -7.73
N GLY A 408 0.55 21.37 -8.78
CA GLY A 408 1.08 20.03 -8.67
C GLY A 408 2.53 19.87 -9.11
N PHE A 409 3.12 18.73 -8.74
CA PHE A 409 4.41 18.28 -9.23
C PHE A 409 4.46 16.75 -9.27
N TYR A 410 5.40 16.21 -10.03
CA TYR A 410 5.69 14.79 -10.11
C TYR A 410 7.18 14.56 -10.35
N ARG A 411 7.67 13.36 -10.08
CA ARG A 411 9.04 12.95 -10.40
C ARG A 411 9.13 12.50 -11.85
N LYS A 412 10.03 13.10 -12.62
CA LYS A 412 10.26 12.76 -14.03
C LYS A 412 11.06 11.47 -14.21
N ASP A 413 11.81 11.06 -13.19
CA ASP A 413 12.69 9.90 -13.22
C ASP A 413 12.04 8.57 -12.84
N ILE A 414 10.72 8.53 -12.52
CA ILE A 414 10.01 7.28 -12.20
C ILE A 414 10.31 6.22 -13.26
N GLY A 415 10.70 5.03 -12.81
CA GLY A 415 11.07 3.91 -13.68
C GLY A 415 12.50 3.97 -14.21
N TYR A 416 13.36 4.90 -13.75
CA TYR A 416 14.74 5.05 -14.25
C TYR A 416 15.57 3.76 -14.15
N LYS A 417 15.20 2.82 -13.27
CA LYS A 417 15.89 1.54 -13.10
C LYS A 417 15.57 0.51 -14.20
N VAL A 418 14.55 0.76 -15.02
CA VAL A 418 14.01 -0.18 -16.02
C VAL A 418 13.80 0.47 -17.39
N ILE A 419 14.25 1.71 -17.56
CA ILE A 419 14.16 2.48 -18.80
C ILE A 419 15.58 2.85 -19.19
N ASP A 420 15.96 2.47 -20.41
CA ASP A 420 17.26 2.82 -21.03
C ASP A 420 17.22 4.25 -21.55
#